data_9e546f313f8395d0bc46cf870c9fe004
#
_entry.id   9e546f313f8395d0bc46cf870c9fe004
#
_cell.length_a   1.000
_cell.length_b   1.000
_cell.length_c   1.000
_cell.angle_alpha   90.00
_cell.angle_beta   90.00
_cell.angle_gamma   90.00
#
_symmetry.space_group_name_H-M   'P 1'
#
loop_
_entity.id
_entity.type
_entity.pdbx_description
1 polymer ?
#
loop_
_entity_poly.entity_id
_entity_poly.type
_entity_poly.pdbx_seq_one_letter_code
_entity_poly.pdbx_strand_id
1 'polypeptide(L)'
;MPSLVGSEMCIRDSSYSDKTFVPASTFRELYSIFLFDRYFRNIMFKNLLIIENQLKSVISYQLSKNYGYMEKDYLNHKSFTNDPTKKRRVKDIIEKIKRQVRINASRHNATIHYLNKYGYIPMWVLVKVLSFGLVCELFSILKKEDQVAVADTFGVSVEYMNEFLPILSNYRNLCAHEDIVFDHKTEKYIDDNEYHRKLRINKMDGEYIYGKNDIFAVIIMLKYLLRKSEFRVMLKAVSYTHLTLPTIYSV
;
A
#
# COMPACT_ATOMS: atom_id res chain seq x y z
N MET A 1 8.25 24.53 -3.07
CA MET A 1 6.95 24.33 -2.43
C MET A 1 6.24 23.19 -3.16
N PRO A 2 6.24 21.96 -2.65
CA PRO A 2 5.50 20.89 -3.30
C PRO A 2 4.03 21.00 -2.95
N SER A 3 3.22 21.00 -3.96
CA SER A 3 1.80 20.70 -4.10
C SER A 3 0.78 21.29 -3.11
N LEU A 4 0.62 22.59 -3.13
CA LEU A 4 -0.69 23.21 -2.87
C LEU A 4 -1.71 22.87 -4.00
N VAL A 5 -1.22 22.30 -5.11
CA VAL A 5 -2.00 22.04 -6.32
C VAL A 5 -3.20 21.11 -6.09
N GLY A 6 -3.11 20.12 -5.23
CA GLY A 6 -4.23 19.21 -5.02
C GLY A 6 -5.16 19.60 -3.87
N SER A 7 -4.70 20.42 -2.90
CA SER A 7 -5.62 21.04 -1.93
C SER A 7 -6.55 22.06 -2.61
N GLU A 8 -6.13 22.59 -3.75
CA GLU A 8 -6.96 23.45 -4.58
C GLU A 8 -8.18 22.72 -5.16
N MET A 9 -8.09 21.40 -5.35
CA MET A 9 -9.16 20.62 -6.01
C MET A 9 -10.40 20.46 -5.13
N CYS A 10 -10.27 20.44 -3.80
CA CYS A 10 -11.41 20.39 -2.88
C CYS A 10 -12.11 21.72 -2.67
N ILE A 11 -11.46 22.83 -3.00
CA ILE A 11 -12.05 24.19 -2.91
C ILE A 11 -12.55 24.65 -4.28
N ARG A 12 -12.30 23.86 -5.32
CA ARG A 12 -12.80 24.12 -6.68
C ARG A 12 -14.16 23.45 -6.89
N ASP A 13 -15.11 24.23 -7.34
CA ASP A 13 -16.36 23.71 -7.85
C ASP A 13 -16.09 22.99 -9.19
N SER A 14 -16.44 21.70 -9.27
CA SER A 14 -16.25 20.87 -10.46
C SER A 14 -17.08 21.34 -11.69
N SER A 15 -17.98 22.27 -11.49
CA SER A 15 -18.84 22.83 -12.54
C SER A 15 -18.22 24.01 -13.31
N TYR A 16 -17.09 24.56 -12.85
CA TYR A 16 -16.41 25.68 -13.52
C TYR A 16 -15.22 25.19 -14.34
N SER A 17 -15.25 25.43 -15.65
CA SER A 17 -14.18 25.11 -16.59
C SER A 17 -12.91 25.95 -16.40
N ASP A 18 -13.00 27.05 -15.67
CA ASP A 18 -11.87 27.91 -15.31
C ASP A 18 -11.41 27.64 -13.89
N LYS A 19 -10.09 27.63 -13.70
CA LYS A 19 -9.33 27.36 -12.47
C LYS A 19 -9.63 28.34 -11.31
N THR A 20 -10.90 28.57 -11.03
CA THR A 20 -11.36 29.50 -9.99
C THR A 20 -11.71 28.75 -8.71
N PHE A 21 -11.39 29.33 -7.57
CA PHE A 21 -11.81 28.80 -6.26
C PHE A 21 -13.30 29.02 -6.03
N VAL A 22 -13.90 28.18 -5.20
CA VAL A 22 -15.27 28.43 -4.72
C VAL A 22 -15.35 29.84 -4.13
N PRO A 23 -16.40 30.64 -4.49
CA PRO A 23 -16.56 31.98 -3.94
C PRO A 23 -16.47 31.98 -2.40
N ALA A 24 -15.76 32.97 -1.85
CA ALA A 24 -15.46 33.11 -0.42
C ALA A 24 -14.44 32.11 0.19
N SER A 25 -13.80 31.24 -0.62
CA SER A 25 -12.70 30.41 -0.14
C SER A 25 -11.53 31.29 0.35
N THR A 26 -10.99 30.94 1.51
CA THR A 26 -9.85 31.66 2.11
C THR A 26 -8.57 30.83 2.03
N PHE A 27 -7.41 31.52 1.99
CA PHE A 27 -6.11 30.84 2.12
C PHE A 27 -6.00 30.02 3.39
N ARG A 28 -6.65 30.44 4.47
CA ARG A 28 -6.67 29.72 5.75
C ARG A 28 -7.34 28.34 5.62
N GLU A 29 -8.44 28.25 4.90
CA GLU A 29 -9.12 26.97 4.65
C GLU A 29 -8.25 26.05 3.80
N LEU A 30 -7.66 26.56 2.71
CA LEU A 30 -6.72 25.83 1.88
C LEU A 30 -5.54 25.27 2.69
N TYR A 31 -4.97 26.10 3.54
CA TYR A 31 -3.86 25.71 4.40
C TYR A 31 -4.28 24.67 5.45
N SER A 32 -5.49 24.77 5.99
CA SER A 32 -6.04 23.79 6.92
C SER A 32 -6.23 22.41 6.27
N ILE A 33 -6.73 22.36 5.03
CA ILE A 33 -6.84 21.10 4.25
C ILE A 33 -5.44 20.51 3.98
N PHE A 34 -4.47 21.33 3.61
CA PHE A 34 -3.09 20.89 3.40
C PHE A 34 -2.50 20.29 4.69
N LEU A 35 -2.68 20.94 5.84
CA LEU A 35 -2.20 20.41 7.11
C LEU A 35 -2.92 19.12 7.49
N PHE A 36 -4.25 19.05 7.29
CA PHE A 36 -5.01 17.83 7.50
C PHE A 36 -4.44 16.67 6.67
N ASP A 37 -4.29 16.86 5.35
CA ASP A 37 -3.74 15.82 4.47
C ASP A 37 -2.35 15.38 4.92
N ARG A 38 -1.48 16.31 5.29
CA ARG A 38 -0.13 16.02 5.78
C ARG A 38 -0.14 15.14 7.03
N TYR A 39 -0.95 15.47 8.04
CA TYR A 39 -1.05 14.67 9.27
C TYR A 39 -1.71 13.32 8.99
N PHE A 40 -2.77 13.33 8.23
CA PHE A 40 -3.49 12.11 7.84
C PHE A 40 -2.61 11.16 7.04
N ARG A 41 -1.87 11.67 6.06
CA ARG A 41 -0.89 10.93 5.26
C ARG A 41 0.18 10.26 6.12
N ASN A 42 0.73 10.97 7.11
CA ASN A 42 1.71 10.40 8.03
C ASN A 42 1.15 9.23 8.84
N ILE A 43 -0.11 9.32 9.29
CA ILE A 43 -0.79 8.23 9.98
C ILE A 43 -0.98 7.04 9.04
N MET A 44 -1.45 7.28 7.82
CA MET A 44 -1.63 6.23 6.81
C MET A 44 -0.30 5.58 6.46
N PHE A 45 0.74 6.36 6.18
CA PHE A 45 2.07 5.86 5.83
C PHE A 45 2.65 4.93 6.89
N LYS A 46 2.60 5.34 8.15
CA LYS A 46 3.04 4.49 9.27
C LYS A 46 2.35 3.12 9.27
N ASN A 47 1.04 3.08 9.05
CA ASN A 47 0.27 1.84 9.08
C ASN A 47 0.49 0.99 7.82
N LEU A 48 0.66 1.61 6.66
CA LEU A 48 1.05 0.94 5.42
C LEU A 48 2.43 0.30 5.53
N LEU A 49 3.40 0.93 6.20
CA LEU A 49 4.72 0.36 6.47
C LEU A 49 4.65 -0.87 7.38
N ILE A 50 3.70 -0.94 8.32
CA ILE A 50 3.49 -2.15 9.14
C ILE A 50 3.10 -3.33 8.23
N ILE A 51 2.13 -3.12 7.34
CA ILE A 51 1.70 -4.16 6.39
C ILE A 51 2.82 -4.53 5.43
N GLU A 52 3.53 -3.54 4.86
CA GLU A 52 4.68 -3.79 3.97
C GLU A 52 5.72 -4.68 4.64
N ASN A 53 6.14 -4.36 5.86
CA ASN A 53 7.15 -5.10 6.58
C ASN A 53 6.68 -6.51 6.98
N GLN A 54 5.43 -6.66 7.40
CA GLN A 54 4.84 -7.95 7.70
C GLN A 54 4.77 -8.82 6.44
N LEU A 55 4.29 -8.29 5.31
CA LEU A 55 4.21 -9.02 4.04
C LEU A 55 5.60 -9.47 3.58
N LYS A 56 6.60 -8.58 3.61
CA LYS A 56 7.99 -8.90 3.30
C LYS A 56 8.52 -10.05 4.16
N SER A 57 8.25 -10.02 5.45
CA SER A 57 8.70 -11.06 6.40
C SER A 57 8.04 -12.40 6.12
N VAL A 58 6.72 -12.41 5.93
CA VAL A 58 5.96 -13.66 5.70
C VAL A 58 6.33 -14.28 4.36
N ILE A 59 6.40 -13.51 3.28
CA ILE A 59 6.81 -14.02 1.95
C ILE A 59 8.25 -14.57 2.01
N SER A 60 9.18 -13.85 2.66
CA SER A 60 10.55 -14.32 2.75
C SER A 60 10.67 -15.63 3.53
N TYR A 61 9.93 -15.77 4.62
CA TYR A 61 9.85 -17.01 5.39
C TYR A 61 9.27 -18.16 4.55
N GLN A 62 8.13 -17.93 3.88
CA GLN A 62 7.43 -18.96 3.10
C GLN A 62 8.30 -19.47 1.94
N LEU A 63 8.91 -18.56 1.18
CA LEU A 63 9.79 -18.93 0.07
C LEU A 63 11.04 -19.66 0.54
N SER A 64 11.68 -19.18 1.63
CA SER A 64 12.86 -19.84 2.18
C SER A 64 12.56 -21.22 2.74
N LYS A 65 11.42 -21.39 3.39
CA LYS A 65 10.95 -22.67 3.95
C LYS A 65 10.71 -23.71 2.85
N ASN A 66 10.05 -23.34 1.75
CA ASN A 66 9.60 -24.29 0.75
C ASN A 66 10.62 -24.54 -0.36
N TYR A 67 11.47 -23.55 -0.67
CA TYR A 67 12.35 -23.61 -1.85
C TYR A 67 13.83 -23.45 -1.53
N GLY A 68 14.19 -23.12 -0.28
CA GLY A 68 15.56 -22.86 0.12
C GLY A 68 15.91 -21.37 0.15
N TYR A 69 17.11 -21.07 0.64
CA TYR A 69 17.53 -19.71 1.00
C TYR A 69 18.47 -19.04 0.01
N MET A 70 18.94 -19.75 -1.03
CA MET A 70 19.81 -19.21 -2.07
C MET A 70 18.98 -18.67 -3.24
N GLU A 71 19.46 -17.62 -3.94
CA GLU A 71 18.73 -17.02 -5.08
C GLU A 71 18.39 -18.03 -6.17
N LYS A 72 19.30 -18.98 -6.48
CA LYS A 72 19.07 -20.05 -7.45
C LYS A 72 17.89 -20.95 -7.13
N ASP A 73 17.54 -21.04 -5.84
CA ASP A 73 16.47 -21.90 -5.33
C ASP A 73 15.14 -21.13 -5.32
N TYR A 74 15.06 -20.04 -4.56
CA TYR A 74 13.80 -19.30 -4.42
C TYR A 74 13.44 -18.42 -5.63
N LEU A 75 14.40 -18.02 -6.49
CA LEU A 75 14.12 -17.35 -7.78
C LEU A 75 14.04 -18.31 -8.96
N ASN A 76 13.91 -19.60 -8.72
CA ASN A 76 13.69 -20.57 -9.78
C ASN A 76 12.25 -20.45 -10.31
N HIS A 77 12.04 -20.51 -11.61
CA HIS A 77 10.70 -20.50 -12.20
C HIS A 77 9.76 -21.57 -11.62
N LYS A 78 10.30 -22.73 -11.23
CA LYS A 78 9.55 -23.84 -10.60
C LYS A 78 9.02 -23.50 -9.19
N SER A 79 9.54 -22.44 -8.56
CA SER A 79 9.10 -21.97 -7.24
C SER A 79 7.86 -21.08 -7.30
N PHE A 80 7.38 -20.78 -8.49
CA PHE A 80 6.23 -19.93 -8.74
C PHE A 80 5.11 -20.68 -9.46
N THR A 81 3.98 -19.99 -9.69
CA THR A 81 2.79 -20.57 -10.33
C THR A 81 3.11 -21.16 -11.70
N ASN A 82 2.53 -22.34 -11.99
CA ASN A 82 2.63 -23.00 -13.29
C ASN A 82 1.51 -22.57 -14.27
N ASP A 83 0.69 -21.57 -13.91
CA ASP A 83 -0.37 -21.05 -14.74
C ASP A 83 0.22 -20.53 -16.08
N PRO A 84 -0.17 -21.13 -17.23
CA PRO A 84 0.35 -20.71 -18.53
C PRO A 84 0.11 -19.24 -18.85
N THR A 85 -1.01 -18.68 -18.38
CA THR A 85 -1.38 -17.26 -18.59
C THR A 85 -0.46 -16.31 -17.86
N LYS A 86 0.15 -16.75 -16.76
CA LYS A 86 1.07 -15.95 -15.92
C LYS A 86 2.55 -16.18 -16.25
N LYS A 87 2.90 -17.08 -17.16
CA LYS A 87 4.30 -17.45 -17.47
C LYS A 87 5.18 -16.24 -17.81
N ARG A 88 4.68 -15.33 -18.65
CA ARG A 88 5.38 -14.09 -19.01
C ARG A 88 5.58 -13.21 -17.78
N ARG A 89 4.53 -13.02 -16.99
CA ARG A 89 4.56 -12.22 -15.75
C ARG A 89 5.55 -12.77 -14.72
N VAL A 90 5.60 -14.09 -14.54
CA VAL A 90 6.60 -14.75 -13.67
C VAL A 90 8.01 -14.40 -14.11
N LYS A 91 8.31 -14.53 -15.42
CA LYS A 91 9.63 -14.16 -15.98
C LYS A 91 9.97 -12.69 -15.72
N ASP A 92 9.04 -11.79 -16.01
CA ASP A 92 9.24 -10.35 -15.87
C ASP A 92 9.51 -9.95 -14.41
N ILE A 93 8.78 -10.53 -13.46
CA ILE A 93 8.96 -10.24 -12.03
C ILE A 93 10.29 -10.80 -11.53
N ILE A 94 10.67 -12.01 -11.91
CA ILE A 94 11.99 -12.58 -11.56
C ILE A 94 13.11 -11.68 -12.08
N GLU A 95 13.03 -11.20 -13.32
CA GLU A 95 14.04 -10.30 -13.89
C GLU A 95 14.08 -8.93 -13.19
N LYS A 96 12.93 -8.36 -12.81
CA LYS A 96 12.86 -7.17 -11.96
C LYS A 96 13.59 -7.40 -10.62
N ILE A 97 13.36 -8.53 -9.97
CA ILE A 97 14.01 -8.88 -8.70
C ILE A 97 15.52 -9.04 -8.88
N LYS A 98 15.98 -9.77 -9.90
CA LYS A 98 17.40 -9.93 -10.23
C LYS A 98 18.07 -8.58 -10.53
N ARG A 99 17.34 -7.65 -11.17
CA ARG A 99 17.84 -6.29 -11.37
C ARG A 99 18.05 -5.56 -10.03
N GLN A 100 17.14 -5.72 -9.06
CA GLN A 100 17.32 -5.15 -7.71
C GLN A 100 18.52 -5.76 -7.00
N VAL A 101 18.77 -7.06 -7.14
CA VAL A 101 19.98 -7.71 -6.65
C VAL A 101 21.22 -7.02 -7.21
N ARG A 102 21.31 -6.86 -8.54
CA ARG A 102 22.48 -6.23 -9.20
C ARG A 102 22.70 -4.79 -8.73
N ILE A 103 21.65 -3.98 -8.63
CA ILE A 103 21.74 -2.57 -8.20
C ILE A 103 22.22 -2.48 -6.74
N ASN A 104 21.76 -3.38 -5.87
CA ASN A 104 22.03 -3.31 -4.43
C ASN A 104 23.28 -4.13 -4.01
N ALA A 105 23.88 -4.87 -4.93
CA ALA A 105 25.10 -5.64 -4.68
C ALA A 105 26.30 -4.79 -4.20
N SER A 106 26.31 -3.49 -4.53
CA SER A 106 27.35 -2.53 -4.14
C SER A 106 26.83 -1.37 -3.28
N ARG A 107 25.54 -1.33 -2.94
CA ARG A 107 24.90 -0.18 -2.26
C ARG A 107 24.31 -0.51 -0.91
N HIS A 108 23.80 -1.72 -0.73
CA HIS A 108 23.11 -2.11 0.52
C HIS A 108 24.03 -2.99 1.38
N ASN A 109 24.41 -2.50 2.55
CA ASN A 109 25.41 -3.14 3.41
C ASN A 109 25.14 -4.62 3.71
N ALA A 110 23.90 -4.99 4.02
CA ALA A 110 23.58 -6.39 4.28
C ALA A 110 23.73 -7.27 3.02
N THR A 111 23.37 -6.76 1.84
CA THR A 111 23.55 -7.46 0.55
C THR A 111 25.03 -7.66 0.27
N ILE A 112 25.86 -6.62 0.42
CA ILE A 112 27.31 -6.67 0.27
C ILE A 112 27.92 -7.71 1.22
N HIS A 113 27.52 -7.68 2.50
CA HIS A 113 28.03 -8.63 3.50
C HIS A 113 27.75 -10.08 3.11
N TYR A 114 26.49 -10.39 2.73
CA TYR A 114 26.12 -11.75 2.36
C TYR A 114 26.80 -12.23 1.09
N LEU A 115 26.90 -11.37 0.04
CA LEU A 115 27.61 -11.71 -1.20
C LEU A 115 29.10 -11.98 -0.94
N ASN A 116 29.78 -11.10 -0.20
CA ASN A 116 31.21 -11.23 0.06
C ASN A 116 31.54 -12.44 0.95
N LYS A 117 30.70 -12.71 1.96
CA LYS A 117 30.99 -13.76 2.95
C LYS A 117 30.48 -15.13 2.53
N TYR A 118 29.32 -15.19 1.87
CA TYR A 118 28.61 -16.45 1.61
C TYR A 118 28.37 -16.72 0.12
N GLY A 119 28.58 -15.74 -0.76
CA GLY A 119 28.39 -15.86 -2.20
C GLY A 119 26.92 -15.90 -2.65
N TYR A 120 25.95 -15.63 -1.79
CA TYR A 120 24.52 -15.57 -2.11
C TYR A 120 23.80 -14.57 -1.22
N ILE A 121 22.57 -14.20 -1.61
CA ILE A 121 21.69 -13.30 -0.85
C ILE A 121 20.46 -14.10 -0.36
N PRO A 122 20.26 -14.29 0.95
CA PRO A 122 19.06 -14.93 1.46
C PRO A 122 17.81 -14.07 1.19
N MET A 123 16.64 -14.73 1.05
CA MET A 123 15.39 -14.03 0.73
C MET A 123 15.04 -12.94 1.77
N TRP A 124 15.32 -13.16 3.08
CA TRP A 124 15.07 -12.17 4.13
C TRP A 124 15.97 -10.92 4.07
N VAL A 125 17.08 -10.98 3.34
CA VAL A 125 17.93 -9.81 3.02
C VAL A 125 17.41 -9.15 1.76
N LEU A 126 17.11 -9.95 0.73
CA LEU A 126 16.63 -9.46 -0.56
C LEU A 126 15.33 -8.66 -0.43
N VAL A 127 14.34 -9.12 0.33
CA VAL A 127 13.06 -8.39 0.47
C VAL A 127 13.20 -6.96 1.01
N LYS A 128 14.28 -6.66 1.73
CA LYS A 128 14.52 -5.30 2.27
C LYS A 128 14.82 -4.28 1.18
N VAL A 129 15.39 -4.72 0.06
CA VAL A 129 15.70 -3.84 -1.08
C VAL A 129 14.62 -3.85 -2.17
N LEU A 130 13.58 -4.67 -2.02
CA LEU A 130 12.43 -4.67 -2.91
C LEU A 130 11.44 -3.55 -2.50
N SER A 131 10.91 -2.83 -3.50
CA SER A 131 9.80 -1.91 -3.27
C SER A 131 8.54 -2.68 -2.86
N PHE A 132 7.62 -2.02 -2.16
CA PHE A 132 6.35 -2.64 -1.77
C PHE A 132 5.56 -3.15 -2.98
N GLY A 133 5.51 -2.35 -4.07
CA GLY A 133 4.86 -2.78 -5.31
C GLY A 133 5.43 -4.06 -5.88
N LEU A 134 6.76 -4.21 -5.89
CA LEU A 134 7.40 -5.44 -6.39
C LEU A 134 7.12 -6.64 -5.48
N VAL A 135 6.98 -6.43 -4.16
CA VAL A 135 6.56 -7.49 -3.22
C VAL A 135 5.10 -7.89 -3.44
N CYS A 136 4.22 -6.94 -3.75
CA CYS A 136 2.83 -7.23 -4.13
C CYS A 136 2.75 -7.99 -5.46
N GLU A 137 3.56 -7.61 -6.45
CA GLU A 137 3.69 -8.37 -7.71
C GLU A 137 4.20 -9.79 -7.45
N LEU A 138 5.20 -9.95 -6.56
CA LEU A 138 5.75 -11.25 -6.17
C LEU A 138 4.67 -12.14 -5.56
N PHE A 139 3.85 -11.62 -4.63
CA PHE A 139 2.72 -12.36 -4.06
C PHE A 139 1.79 -12.92 -5.14
N SER A 140 1.49 -12.13 -6.19
CA SER A 140 0.55 -12.50 -7.25
C SER A 140 1.02 -13.67 -8.14
N ILE A 141 2.30 -14.00 -8.11
CA ILE A 141 2.89 -15.11 -8.88
C ILE A 141 3.30 -16.30 -8.01
N LEU A 142 3.12 -16.24 -6.68
CA LEU A 142 3.35 -17.40 -5.82
C LEU A 142 2.45 -18.57 -6.21
N LYS A 143 2.83 -19.79 -5.86
CA LYS A 143 1.93 -20.95 -5.95
C LYS A 143 0.73 -20.75 -5.03
N LYS A 144 -0.38 -21.39 -5.35
CA LYS A 144 -1.64 -21.25 -4.58
C LYS A 144 -1.44 -21.56 -3.09
N GLU A 145 -0.70 -22.61 -2.79
CA GLU A 145 -0.42 -23.04 -1.42
C GLU A 145 0.37 -21.97 -0.64
N ASP A 146 1.34 -21.33 -1.30
CA ASP A 146 2.14 -20.26 -0.69
C ASP A 146 1.30 -18.99 -0.51
N GLN A 147 0.43 -18.66 -1.47
CA GLN A 147 -0.50 -17.53 -1.34
C GLN A 147 -1.45 -17.74 -0.16
N VAL A 148 -1.99 -18.94 0.00
CA VAL A 148 -2.87 -19.29 1.14
C VAL A 148 -2.11 -19.14 2.45
N ALA A 149 -0.92 -19.72 2.56
CA ALA A 149 -0.12 -19.63 3.78
C ALA A 149 0.26 -18.18 4.16
N VAL A 150 0.50 -17.31 3.16
CA VAL A 150 0.73 -15.87 3.40
C VAL A 150 -0.58 -15.19 3.83
N ALA A 151 -1.69 -15.41 3.12
CA ALA A 151 -2.98 -14.77 3.42
C ALA A 151 -3.51 -15.16 4.81
N ASP A 152 -3.37 -16.42 5.21
CA ASP A 152 -3.75 -16.93 6.54
C ASP A 152 -3.04 -16.18 7.68
N THR A 153 -1.79 -15.74 7.48
CA THR A 153 -1.07 -14.95 8.47
C THR A 153 -1.74 -13.58 8.75
N PHE A 154 -2.46 -13.06 7.77
CA PHE A 154 -3.25 -11.83 7.89
C PHE A 154 -4.72 -12.10 8.25
N GLY A 155 -5.14 -13.37 8.28
CA GLY A 155 -6.52 -13.77 8.55
C GLY A 155 -7.52 -13.38 7.46
N VAL A 156 -7.06 -13.30 6.20
CA VAL A 156 -7.87 -12.93 5.03
C VAL A 156 -7.73 -13.97 3.92
N SER A 157 -8.64 -13.95 2.94
CA SER A 157 -8.53 -14.83 1.77
C SER A 157 -7.47 -14.34 0.77
N VAL A 158 -7.06 -15.24 -0.13
CA VAL A 158 -6.13 -14.91 -1.23
C VAL A 158 -6.76 -13.88 -2.18
N GLU A 159 -8.06 -13.95 -2.37
CA GLU A 159 -8.83 -13.02 -3.20
C GLU A 159 -8.70 -11.59 -2.63
N TYR A 160 -8.97 -11.41 -1.34
CA TYR A 160 -8.79 -10.11 -0.67
C TYR A 160 -7.35 -9.60 -0.76
N MET A 161 -6.34 -10.48 -0.57
CA MET A 161 -4.95 -10.05 -0.74
C MET A 161 -4.67 -9.56 -2.17
N ASN A 162 -5.19 -10.24 -3.19
CA ASN A 162 -4.99 -9.84 -4.59
C ASN A 162 -5.70 -8.51 -4.94
N GLU A 163 -6.84 -8.21 -4.32
CA GLU A 163 -7.53 -6.93 -4.47
C GLU A 163 -6.83 -5.80 -3.71
N PHE A 164 -6.47 -6.05 -2.45
CA PHE A 164 -5.97 -5.03 -1.53
C PHE A 164 -4.54 -4.57 -1.84
N LEU A 165 -3.64 -5.50 -2.11
CA LEU A 165 -2.21 -5.20 -2.25
C LEU A 165 -1.89 -4.16 -3.34
N PRO A 166 -2.50 -4.17 -4.53
CA PRO A 166 -2.25 -3.15 -5.55
C PRO A 166 -2.67 -1.74 -5.11
N ILE A 167 -3.81 -1.61 -4.42
CA ILE A 167 -4.33 -0.34 -3.91
C ILE A 167 -3.45 0.18 -2.79
N LEU A 168 -3.12 -0.69 -1.81
CA LEU A 168 -2.23 -0.34 -0.70
C LEU A 168 -0.85 0.09 -1.18
N SER A 169 -0.32 -0.58 -2.23
CA SER A 169 0.96 -0.20 -2.84
C SER A 169 0.90 1.18 -3.50
N ASN A 170 -0.20 1.52 -4.17
CA ASN A 170 -0.41 2.85 -4.74
C ASN A 170 -0.42 3.92 -3.66
N TYR A 171 -1.25 3.78 -2.63
CA TYR A 171 -1.34 4.73 -1.52
C TYR A 171 -0.05 4.83 -0.71
N ARG A 172 0.69 3.72 -0.55
CA ARG A 172 2.02 3.76 0.09
C ARG A 172 2.99 4.65 -0.68
N ASN A 173 2.96 4.59 -2.01
CA ASN A 173 3.82 5.43 -2.85
C ASN A 173 3.39 6.90 -2.79
N LEU A 174 2.10 7.20 -2.85
CA LEU A 174 1.58 8.57 -2.65
C LEU A 174 2.05 9.15 -1.31
N CYS A 175 1.92 8.37 -0.23
CA CYS A 175 2.40 8.80 1.09
C CYS A 175 3.91 9.05 1.11
N ALA A 176 4.71 8.22 0.44
CA ALA A 176 6.17 8.34 0.40
C ALA A 176 6.66 9.53 -0.44
N HIS A 177 5.89 9.93 -1.47
CA HIS A 177 6.20 11.06 -2.35
C HIS A 177 5.55 12.38 -1.91
N GLU A 178 4.87 12.37 -0.77
CA GLU A 178 4.15 13.54 -0.23
C GLU A 178 3.01 14.03 -1.14
N ASP A 179 2.47 13.14 -1.96
CA ASP A 179 1.30 13.43 -2.79
C ASP A 179 0.02 13.46 -1.94
N ILE A 180 -1.05 14.05 -2.48
CA ILE A 180 -2.33 14.19 -1.81
C ILE A 180 -3.02 12.83 -1.73
N VAL A 181 -3.48 12.46 -0.54
CA VAL A 181 -4.11 11.16 -0.29
C VAL A 181 -5.61 11.24 -0.05
N PHE A 182 -6.13 12.35 0.48
CA PHE A 182 -7.53 12.42 0.90
C PHE A 182 -8.53 12.42 -0.26
N ASP A 183 -8.16 12.93 -1.42
CA ASP A 183 -9.00 13.01 -2.64
C ASP A 183 -8.55 12.06 -3.76
N HIS A 184 -7.51 11.25 -3.49
CA HIS A 184 -7.00 10.31 -4.49
C HIS A 184 -7.92 9.12 -4.67
N LYS A 185 -8.14 8.70 -5.92
CA LYS A 185 -8.85 7.48 -6.30
C LYS A 185 -7.96 6.61 -7.18
N THR A 186 -7.94 5.32 -6.91
CA THR A 186 -7.21 4.35 -7.74
C THR A 186 -8.08 3.86 -8.89
N GLU A 187 -7.44 3.37 -9.98
CA GLU A 187 -8.16 2.69 -11.08
C GLU A 187 -8.76 1.35 -10.61
N LYS A 188 -8.10 0.69 -9.66
CA LYS A 188 -8.57 -0.56 -9.05
C LYS A 188 -9.47 -0.25 -7.87
N TYR A 189 -10.45 -1.12 -7.67
CA TYR A 189 -11.40 -1.04 -6.56
C TYR A 189 -11.51 -2.38 -5.84
N ILE A 190 -11.98 -2.34 -4.61
CA ILE A 190 -12.31 -3.53 -3.82
C ILE A 190 -13.77 -3.91 -4.04
N ASP A 191 -14.07 -5.19 -3.91
CA ASP A 191 -15.43 -5.70 -3.97
C ASP A 191 -16.26 -5.25 -2.76
N ASP A 192 -17.59 -5.35 -2.92
CA ASP A 192 -18.52 -5.05 -1.84
C ASP A 192 -18.28 -6.01 -0.66
N ASN A 193 -18.10 -5.44 0.53
CA ASN A 193 -17.81 -6.21 1.73
C ASN A 193 -18.70 -5.82 2.92
N GLU A 194 -18.54 -6.53 4.04
CA GLU A 194 -19.35 -6.33 5.22
C GLU A 194 -19.23 -4.91 5.83
N TYR A 195 -18.07 -4.24 5.68
CA TYR A 195 -17.87 -2.92 6.25
C TYR A 195 -18.64 -1.84 5.51
N HIS A 196 -18.83 -1.95 4.19
CA HIS A 196 -19.72 -1.06 3.44
C HIS A 196 -21.13 -1.08 4.04
N ARG A 197 -21.65 -2.27 4.38
CA ARG A 197 -22.97 -2.43 5.00
C ARG A 197 -23.01 -1.96 6.46
N LYS A 198 -22.01 -2.35 7.26
CA LYS A 198 -21.92 -1.98 8.69
C LYS A 198 -21.82 -0.48 8.90
N LEU A 199 -21.12 0.22 8.01
CA LEU A 199 -20.94 1.67 8.05
C LEU A 199 -22.07 2.43 7.36
N ARG A 200 -23.07 1.71 6.81
CA ARG A 200 -24.24 2.28 6.14
C ARG A 200 -23.86 3.28 5.03
N ILE A 201 -22.83 2.94 4.25
CA ILE A 201 -22.42 3.77 3.11
C ILE A 201 -23.56 3.77 2.09
N ASN A 202 -23.98 4.95 1.65
CA ASN A 202 -25.04 5.11 0.67
C ASN A 202 -24.61 4.54 -0.69
N LYS A 203 -25.60 4.06 -1.44
CA LYS A 203 -25.42 3.63 -2.82
C LYS A 203 -26.07 4.65 -3.77
N MET A 204 -25.43 4.85 -4.90
CA MET A 204 -25.96 5.58 -6.06
C MET A 204 -25.81 4.68 -7.28
N ASP A 205 -26.87 4.49 -8.04
CA ASP A 205 -26.90 3.57 -9.20
C ASP A 205 -26.43 2.13 -8.90
N GLY A 206 -26.70 1.65 -7.67
CA GLY A 206 -26.33 0.31 -7.22
C GLY A 206 -24.94 0.17 -6.62
N GLU A 207 -24.05 1.15 -6.82
CA GLU A 207 -22.68 1.17 -6.35
C GLU A 207 -22.52 2.03 -5.07
N TYR A 208 -21.61 1.64 -4.18
CA TYR A 208 -21.26 2.46 -3.02
C TYR A 208 -20.53 3.74 -3.46
N ILE A 209 -20.98 4.90 -2.94
CA ILE A 209 -20.45 6.22 -3.33
C ILE A 209 -19.02 6.48 -2.89
N TYR A 210 -18.52 5.72 -1.88
CA TYR A 210 -17.13 5.72 -1.43
C TYR A 210 -16.77 4.40 -0.75
N GLY A 211 -15.48 4.20 -0.45
CA GLY A 211 -14.96 2.99 0.18
C GLY A 211 -14.59 1.90 -0.82
N LYS A 212 -14.57 2.18 -2.11
CA LYS A 212 -14.24 1.22 -3.17
C LYS A 212 -12.80 1.37 -3.67
N ASN A 213 -12.36 2.58 -3.98
CA ASN A 213 -11.05 2.89 -4.57
C ASN A 213 -10.41 4.16 -4.02
N ASP A 214 -10.99 4.73 -3.00
CA ASP A 214 -10.59 5.95 -2.32
C ASP A 214 -9.85 5.65 -1.00
N ILE A 215 -9.49 6.70 -0.28
CA ILE A 215 -8.82 6.56 1.03
C ILE A 215 -9.67 5.80 2.05
N PHE A 216 -11.00 5.82 1.93
CA PHE A 216 -11.87 5.09 2.82
C PHE A 216 -11.78 3.57 2.55
N ALA A 217 -11.59 3.16 1.29
CA ALA A 217 -11.26 1.77 0.95
C ALA A 217 -9.94 1.35 1.63
N VAL A 218 -8.93 2.23 1.68
CA VAL A 218 -7.67 1.94 2.39
C VAL A 218 -7.92 1.71 3.87
N ILE A 219 -8.77 2.51 4.53
CA ILE A 219 -9.12 2.31 5.94
C ILE A 219 -9.81 0.96 6.15
N ILE A 220 -10.71 0.55 5.24
CA ILE A 220 -11.34 -0.77 5.26
C ILE A 220 -10.30 -1.88 5.14
N MET A 221 -9.39 -1.79 4.17
CA MET A 221 -8.31 -2.77 3.97
C MET A 221 -7.40 -2.87 5.19
N LEU A 222 -7.01 -1.74 5.79
CA LEU A 222 -6.22 -1.70 7.02
C LEU A 222 -6.96 -2.33 8.20
N LYS A 223 -8.30 -2.23 8.25
CA LYS A 223 -9.13 -2.91 9.26
C LYS A 223 -9.04 -4.43 9.15
N TYR A 224 -8.90 -4.98 7.95
CA TYR A 224 -8.70 -6.41 7.73
C TYR A 224 -7.28 -6.86 8.07
N LEU A 225 -6.26 -6.07 7.70
CA LEU A 225 -4.86 -6.50 7.70
C LEU A 225 -4.09 -6.16 8.98
N LEU A 226 -4.47 -5.10 9.70
CA LEU A 226 -3.83 -4.70 10.95
C LEU A 226 -4.39 -5.50 12.14
N ARG A 227 -3.56 -5.69 13.15
CA ARG A 227 -4.04 -6.19 14.45
C ARG A 227 -5.06 -5.21 15.06
N LYS A 228 -6.02 -5.75 15.82
CA LYS A 228 -7.07 -4.92 16.47
C LYS A 228 -6.50 -3.75 17.29
N SER A 229 -5.38 -3.96 17.99
CA SER A 229 -4.71 -2.91 18.77
C SER A 229 -4.13 -1.81 17.89
N GLU A 230 -3.43 -2.17 16.81
CA GLU A 230 -2.81 -1.24 15.87
C GLU A 230 -3.87 -0.39 15.16
N PHE A 231 -4.93 -1.05 14.68
CA PHE A 231 -6.05 -0.35 14.03
C PHE A 231 -6.76 0.63 14.99
N ARG A 232 -6.96 0.26 16.27
CA ARG A 232 -7.53 1.18 17.28
C ARG A 232 -6.65 2.41 17.51
N VAL A 233 -5.32 2.22 17.57
CA VAL A 233 -4.37 3.33 17.72
C VAL A 233 -4.43 4.25 16.49
N MET A 234 -4.48 3.68 15.29
CA MET A 234 -4.64 4.44 14.06
C MET A 234 -5.91 5.29 14.07
N LEU A 235 -7.08 4.68 14.39
CA LEU A 235 -8.36 5.41 14.43
C LEU A 235 -8.36 6.55 15.45
N LYS A 236 -7.78 6.33 16.64
CA LYS A 236 -7.64 7.40 17.65
C LYS A 236 -6.78 8.55 17.11
N ALA A 237 -5.68 8.26 16.44
CA ALA A 237 -4.82 9.28 15.86
C ALA A 237 -5.56 10.09 14.77
N VAL A 238 -6.31 9.42 13.88
CA VAL A 238 -7.13 10.10 12.86
C VAL A 238 -8.20 10.97 13.50
N SER A 239 -8.95 10.44 14.49
CA SER A 239 -10.01 11.21 15.19
C SER A 239 -9.42 12.43 15.90
N TYR A 240 -8.27 12.31 16.52
CA TYR A 240 -7.59 13.42 17.20
C TYR A 240 -7.19 14.51 16.21
N THR A 241 -6.61 14.13 15.07
CA THR A 241 -6.23 15.07 14.01
C THR A 241 -7.44 15.87 13.51
N HIS A 242 -8.57 15.20 13.32
CA HIS A 242 -9.82 15.84 12.87
C HIS A 242 -10.38 16.85 13.88
N LEU A 243 -10.25 16.57 15.18
CA LEU A 243 -10.78 17.42 16.25
C LEU A 243 -9.87 18.62 16.58
N THR A 244 -8.55 18.50 16.35
CA THR A 244 -7.59 19.53 16.79
C THR A 244 -7.27 20.57 15.72
N LEU A 245 -7.44 20.27 14.45
CA LEU A 245 -7.16 21.21 13.36
C LEU A 245 -8.00 22.50 13.40
N PRO A 246 -9.31 22.48 13.72
CA PRO A 246 -10.07 23.72 13.89
C PRO A 246 -9.66 24.55 15.11
N THR A 247 -9.16 23.90 16.17
CA THR A 247 -8.88 24.54 17.47
C THR A 247 -7.53 25.26 17.50
N ILE A 248 -6.55 24.85 16.67
CA ILE A 248 -5.23 25.46 16.61
C ILE A 248 -5.29 26.87 15.99
N TYR A 249 -6.35 27.22 15.29
CA TYR A 249 -6.50 28.47 14.54
C TYR A 249 -7.60 29.41 15.07
N SER A 250 -8.12 29.13 16.24
CA SER A 250 -9.08 30.01 16.93
C SER A 250 -8.43 30.97 17.92
N VAL A 251 -7.12 31.24 17.76
CA VAL A 251 -6.37 32.28 18.52
C VAL A 251 -5.94 33.39 17.59
#